data_6f890e94e99955e5797c58b58024fb65
#
_entry.id   6f890e94e99955e5797c58b58024fb65
#
_cell.length_a   1.000
_cell.length_b   1.000
_cell.length_c   1.000
_cell.angle_alpha   90.00
_cell.angle_beta   90.00
_cell.angle_gamma   90.00
#
_symmetry.space_group_name_H-M   'P 1'
#
loop_
_entity.id
_entity.type
_entity.pdbx_description
1 polymer ?
#
loop_
_entity_poly.entity_id
_entity_poly.type
_entity_poly.pdbx_seq_one_letter_code
_entity_poly.pdbx_strand_id
1 'polypeptide(L)'
;MKENLAALLWSLSELGSGLEALARKSELQPLGVQVPHPPSSLASLDNSSASRDALSQWIESAGNWLGLEAEPSAVPYEGLEQLLENAGPAVLQVPGNGLPRFLFLLPRSLFPRRRGHIAVLAPDLRTVSLRLDTARTLLCCALEETAAPEVDRLLDETGIPEARRGRARSALLLERLRTKEVGGCWQLRQSPGATFWSQAKRAGLPRRLGTLLVAHAAEYFLLITSWWLIGRAALSGHLDHGWLLAWALILLTLVPFHVFGTWLQGFIAINGGLLFKQRLLFGTLRLRPEEIRHKGVGQFLGEVMESEAVELLAVTSGFQGLTAVIELIAAEIVLTQGVSRALELWLLPLWIGLTLFMAVRYFRRRQRWTAARLSMTNDLTERMVGHRTRLAQEARQKWHEGEDEELERYLELSESTDAAAALLTALAPRGWLVLGTFGLTWAFVASEGLNIRLAISLGGILLAYRALKRISTGLIMMADAVISWQKVAP
;
A
#
# COMPACT_ATOMS: atom_id res chain seq x y z
N MET A 1 37.08 -14.88 19.66
CA MET A 1 36.02 -14.69 18.66
C MET A 1 34.88 -15.70 18.80
N LYS A 2 35.13 -17.00 19.04
CA LYS A 2 34.12 -18.01 19.25
C LYS A 2 33.26 -17.84 20.54
N GLU A 3 33.86 -17.38 21.64
CA GLU A 3 33.14 -17.12 22.90
C GLU A 3 32.12 -15.99 22.81
N ASN A 4 32.43 -14.93 22.05
CA ASN A 4 31.49 -13.82 21.82
C ASN A 4 30.29 -14.21 20.93
N LEU A 5 30.43 -15.23 20.05
CA LEU A 5 29.38 -15.70 19.17
C LEU A 5 28.36 -16.58 19.89
N ALA A 6 28.82 -17.40 20.86
CA ALA A 6 27.95 -18.25 21.68
C ALA A 6 26.97 -17.42 22.53
N ALA A 7 27.37 -16.24 22.97
CA ALA A 7 26.54 -15.31 23.72
C ALA A 7 25.44 -14.63 22.91
N LEU A 8 25.49 -14.71 21.58
CA LEU A 8 24.46 -14.14 20.68
C LEU A 8 23.35 -15.16 20.33
N LEU A 9 23.58 -16.43 20.66
CA LEU A 9 22.68 -17.52 20.28
C LEU A 9 21.69 -17.84 21.40
N TRP A 10 20.43 -17.88 21.04
CA TRP A 10 19.36 -18.26 21.94
C TRP A 10 19.23 -19.77 22.06
N SER A 11 18.92 -20.25 23.25
CA SER A 11 18.64 -21.67 23.50
C SER A 11 17.19 -22.02 23.10
N LEU A 12 16.91 -23.30 22.92
CA LEU A 12 15.55 -23.80 22.64
C LEU A 12 14.57 -23.38 23.73
N SER A 13 14.98 -23.45 25.02
CA SER A 13 14.13 -23.06 26.16
C SER A 13 13.74 -21.58 26.15
N GLU A 14 14.56 -20.74 25.58
CA GLU A 14 14.35 -19.28 25.49
C GLU A 14 13.68 -18.85 24.18
N LEU A 15 13.37 -19.79 23.27
CA LEU A 15 12.87 -19.49 21.94
C LEU A 15 11.56 -18.68 21.99
N GLY A 16 10.64 -19.01 22.90
CA GLY A 16 9.35 -18.31 23.05
C GLY A 16 9.53 -16.85 23.50
N SER A 17 10.35 -16.63 24.54
CA SER A 17 10.66 -15.28 25.02
C SER A 17 11.45 -14.46 23.99
N GLY A 18 12.32 -15.12 23.23
CA GLY A 18 13.04 -14.52 22.13
C GLY A 18 12.15 -14.07 20.98
N LEU A 19 11.15 -14.89 20.59
CA LEU A 19 10.13 -14.52 19.59
C LEU A 19 9.34 -13.30 20.04
N GLU A 20 8.92 -13.24 21.29
CA GLU A 20 8.22 -12.08 21.84
C GLU A 20 9.10 -10.83 21.85
N ALA A 21 10.35 -10.96 22.28
CA ALA A 21 11.31 -9.86 22.29
C ALA A 21 11.62 -9.35 20.87
N LEU A 22 11.78 -10.26 19.90
CA LEU A 22 11.97 -9.93 18.50
C LEU A 22 10.76 -9.19 17.96
N ALA A 23 9.56 -9.66 18.24
CA ALA A 23 8.31 -9.03 17.78
C ALA A 23 8.17 -7.61 18.35
N ARG A 24 8.43 -7.41 19.64
CA ARG A 24 8.39 -6.08 20.27
C ARG A 24 9.43 -5.11 19.69
N LYS A 25 10.68 -5.57 19.59
CA LYS A 25 11.77 -4.75 19.01
C LYS A 25 11.57 -4.42 17.54
N SER A 26 10.81 -5.25 16.83
CA SER A 26 10.51 -5.09 15.40
C SER A 26 9.20 -4.31 15.14
N GLU A 27 8.59 -3.75 16.18
CA GLU A 27 7.32 -3.00 16.09
C GLU A 27 6.15 -3.84 15.52
N LEU A 28 6.17 -5.16 15.70
CA LEU A 28 5.13 -6.06 15.21
C LEU A 28 3.84 -6.06 16.04
N GLN A 29 3.82 -5.34 17.18
CA GLN A 29 2.68 -5.28 18.11
C GLN A 29 2.13 -6.68 18.48
N PRO A 30 2.92 -7.52 19.14
CA PRO A 30 2.43 -8.84 19.56
C PRO A 30 1.26 -8.68 20.52
N LEU A 31 0.30 -9.61 20.41
CA LEU A 31 -0.72 -9.79 21.44
C LEU A 31 0.00 -10.10 22.76
N GLY A 32 -0.37 -9.45 23.86
CA GLY A 32 0.29 -9.56 25.15
C GLY A 32 0.11 -10.91 25.87
N VAL A 33 0.17 -12.01 25.12
CA VAL A 33 0.03 -13.39 25.59
C VAL A 33 1.42 -14.00 25.73
N GLN A 34 1.71 -14.63 26.87
CA GLN A 34 2.96 -15.38 27.04
C GLN A 34 2.99 -16.59 26.09
N VAL A 35 4.05 -16.71 25.31
CA VAL A 35 4.25 -17.88 24.46
C VAL A 35 4.61 -19.09 25.33
N PRO A 36 3.94 -20.23 25.20
CA PRO A 36 4.28 -21.42 25.93
C PRO A 36 5.71 -21.87 25.62
N HIS A 37 6.37 -22.48 26.61
CA HIS A 37 7.70 -23.04 26.39
C HIS A 37 7.65 -24.18 25.36
N PRO A 38 8.68 -24.31 24.51
CA PRO A 38 8.75 -25.43 23.58
C PRO A 38 8.77 -26.75 24.32
N PRO A 39 8.03 -27.79 23.86
CA PRO A 39 7.97 -29.06 24.50
C PRO A 39 9.34 -29.74 24.53
N SER A 40 9.63 -30.45 25.61
CA SER A 40 10.90 -31.17 25.82
C SER A 40 11.20 -32.21 24.74
N SER A 41 10.18 -32.70 24.05
CA SER A 41 10.32 -33.60 22.90
C SER A 41 11.13 -32.98 21.74
N LEU A 42 11.11 -31.66 21.60
CA LEU A 42 11.91 -30.96 20.59
C LEU A 42 13.40 -30.90 20.94
N ALA A 43 13.76 -31.13 22.20
CA ALA A 43 15.17 -31.17 22.65
C ALA A 43 15.86 -32.52 22.37
N SER A 44 15.11 -33.58 22.19
CA SER A 44 15.61 -34.94 21.93
C SER A 44 15.62 -35.35 20.45
N LEU A 45 15.26 -34.40 19.56
CA LEU A 45 15.12 -34.68 18.14
C LEU A 45 16.47 -34.59 17.42
N ASP A 46 16.82 -35.65 16.70
CA ASP A 46 17.94 -35.65 15.75
C ASP A 46 17.70 -34.72 14.60
N ASN A 47 18.75 -34.35 13.84
CA ASN A 47 18.67 -33.46 12.67
C ASN A 47 17.84 -34.02 11.48
N SER A 48 16.85 -34.85 11.75
CA SER A 48 15.95 -35.46 10.78
C SER A 48 14.95 -34.44 10.22
N SER A 49 14.39 -34.72 9.03
CA SER A 49 13.34 -33.87 8.44
C SER A 49 12.12 -33.73 9.36
N ALA A 50 11.71 -34.80 10.01
CA ALA A 50 10.57 -34.81 10.95
C ALA A 50 10.79 -33.87 12.15
N SER A 51 12.01 -33.74 12.62
CA SER A 51 12.40 -32.82 13.69
C SER A 51 12.29 -31.36 13.27
N ARG A 52 12.69 -31.06 12.05
CA ARG A 52 12.59 -29.70 11.47
C ARG A 52 11.14 -29.31 11.25
N ASP A 53 10.30 -30.24 10.81
CA ASP A 53 8.87 -30.00 10.60
C ASP A 53 8.15 -29.76 11.94
N ALA A 54 8.47 -30.52 12.98
CA ALA A 54 7.91 -30.31 14.33
C ALA A 54 8.32 -28.94 14.91
N LEU A 55 9.58 -28.53 14.72
CA LEU A 55 10.07 -27.20 15.14
C LEU A 55 9.38 -26.09 14.35
N SER A 56 9.21 -26.27 13.05
CA SER A 56 8.48 -25.32 12.19
C SER A 56 7.04 -25.13 12.66
N GLN A 57 6.32 -26.22 12.89
CA GLN A 57 4.95 -26.19 13.40
C GLN A 57 4.85 -25.49 14.77
N TRP A 58 5.84 -25.71 15.64
CA TRP A 58 5.85 -25.02 16.93
C TRP A 58 6.10 -23.52 16.77
N ILE A 59 7.07 -23.09 15.93
CA ILE A 59 7.35 -21.68 15.67
C ILE A 59 6.14 -20.99 15.02
N GLU A 60 5.47 -21.66 14.08
CA GLU A 60 4.24 -21.15 13.45
C GLU A 60 3.11 -21.00 14.49
N SER A 61 2.94 -22.01 15.38
CA SER A 61 1.98 -21.95 16.47
C SER A 61 2.30 -20.81 17.45
N ALA A 62 3.57 -20.66 17.82
CA ALA A 62 4.06 -19.59 18.69
C ALA A 62 3.83 -18.20 18.04
N GLY A 63 4.05 -18.08 16.75
CA GLY A 63 3.70 -16.90 15.96
C GLY A 63 2.21 -16.57 16.06
N ASN A 64 1.35 -17.56 15.83
CA ASN A 64 -0.10 -17.40 15.91
C ASN A 64 -0.57 -16.95 17.31
N TRP A 65 0.03 -17.47 18.40
CA TRP A 65 -0.24 -17.01 19.77
C TRP A 65 0.10 -15.53 19.96
N LEU A 66 1.16 -15.05 19.31
CA LEU A 66 1.54 -13.64 19.32
C LEU A 66 0.71 -12.79 18.35
N GLY A 67 -0.22 -13.37 17.58
CA GLY A 67 -0.96 -12.67 16.52
C GLY A 67 -0.11 -12.34 15.30
N LEU A 68 0.96 -13.10 15.10
CA LEU A 68 1.92 -12.97 14.00
C LEU A 68 1.87 -14.23 13.13
N GLU A 69 2.40 -14.10 11.93
CA GLU A 69 2.67 -15.23 11.04
C GLU A 69 4.18 -15.48 11.02
N ALA A 70 4.57 -16.73 11.24
CA ALA A 70 5.94 -17.18 11.06
C ALA A 70 5.99 -18.02 9.77
N GLU A 71 6.59 -17.50 8.73
CA GLU A 71 6.66 -18.15 7.42
C GLU A 71 8.03 -18.86 7.28
N PRO A 72 8.06 -20.19 7.13
CA PRO A 72 9.30 -20.90 6.84
C PRO A 72 9.81 -20.49 5.46
N SER A 73 11.09 -20.14 5.37
CA SER A 73 11.75 -19.73 4.16
C SER A 73 13.00 -20.58 3.93
N ALA A 74 13.07 -21.24 2.79
CA ALA A 74 14.26 -21.91 2.32
C ALA A 74 14.78 -21.16 1.08
N VAL A 75 16.10 -20.96 1.01
CA VAL A 75 16.72 -20.30 -0.13
C VAL A 75 17.93 -21.09 -0.61
N PRO A 76 18.24 -21.03 -1.93
CA PRO A 76 19.50 -21.56 -2.44
C PRO A 76 20.69 -20.90 -1.74
N TYR A 77 21.77 -21.63 -1.57
CA TYR A 77 23.01 -21.16 -0.93
C TYR A 77 23.51 -19.84 -1.55
N GLU A 78 23.37 -19.63 -2.86
CA GLU A 78 23.70 -18.39 -3.57
C GLU A 78 22.85 -17.20 -3.09
N GLY A 79 21.59 -17.43 -2.78
CA GLY A 79 20.63 -16.39 -2.35
C GLY A 79 20.69 -16.03 -0.85
N LEU A 80 21.47 -16.76 -0.05
CA LEU A 80 21.49 -16.60 1.40
C LEU A 80 21.91 -15.20 1.86
N GLU A 81 22.91 -14.59 1.23
CA GLU A 81 23.35 -13.24 1.56
C GLU A 81 22.24 -12.22 1.32
N GLN A 82 21.53 -12.35 0.21
CA GLN A 82 20.39 -11.49 -0.10
C GLN A 82 19.22 -11.70 0.86
N LEU A 83 18.98 -12.96 1.29
CA LEU A 83 18.01 -13.24 2.35
C LEU A 83 18.42 -12.54 3.65
N LEU A 84 19.64 -12.75 4.14
CA LEU A 84 20.13 -12.16 5.39
C LEU A 84 20.10 -10.62 5.36
N GLU A 85 20.39 -10.03 4.21
CA GLU A 85 20.28 -8.60 4.05
C GLU A 85 18.84 -8.07 4.08
N ASN A 86 17.88 -8.77 3.54
CA ASN A 86 16.52 -8.31 3.33
C ASN A 86 15.51 -8.97 4.27
N ALA A 87 15.84 -10.14 4.84
CA ALA A 87 15.04 -10.79 5.84
C ALA A 87 15.00 -9.94 7.11
N GLY A 88 13.83 -9.67 7.56
CA GLY A 88 13.68 -9.05 8.86
C GLY A 88 12.23 -8.80 9.18
N PRO A 89 11.82 -9.00 10.41
CA PRO A 89 12.45 -9.80 11.46
C PRO A 89 12.39 -11.29 11.16
N ALA A 90 13.45 -12.02 11.50
CA ALA A 90 13.51 -13.46 11.22
C ALA A 90 14.24 -14.23 12.33
N VAL A 91 13.89 -15.51 12.44
CA VAL A 91 14.55 -16.47 13.30
C VAL A 91 15.34 -17.43 12.42
N LEU A 92 16.59 -17.62 12.72
CA LEU A 92 17.50 -18.52 12.00
C LEU A 92 17.94 -19.63 12.92
N GLN A 93 17.79 -20.88 12.50
CA GLN A 93 18.36 -22.03 13.20
C GLN A 93 19.83 -22.17 12.82
N VAL A 94 20.70 -22.19 13.80
CA VAL A 94 22.14 -22.42 13.60
C VAL A 94 22.41 -23.92 13.74
N PRO A 95 22.92 -24.58 12.69
CA PRO A 95 23.27 -26.00 12.72
C PRO A 95 24.42 -26.22 13.71
N GLY A 96 24.34 -27.30 14.51
CA GLY A 96 25.37 -27.67 15.47
C GLY A 96 25.22 -29.12 15.95
N ASN A 97 26.25 -29.68 16.58
CA ASN A 97 26.26 -31.05 17.09
C ASN A 97 25.59 -31.21 18.47
N GLY A 98 24.62 -30.38 18.83
CA GLY A 98 23.94 -30.38 20.09
C GLY A 98 22.52 -29.83 19.98
N LEU A 99 21.99 -29.33 21.12
CA LEU A 99 20.69 -28.68 21.12
C LEU A 99 20.60 -27.54 20.09
N PRO A 100 19.46 -27.43 19.40
CA PRO A 100 19.29 -26.38 18.39
C PRO A 100 19.46 -24.99 19.03
N ARG A 101 20.22 -24.13 18.36
CA ARG A 101 20.43 -22.73 18.75
C ARG A 101 19.85 -21.82 17.69
N PHE A 102 19.46 -20.63 18.11
CA PHE A 102 18.74 -19.69 17.23
C PHE A 102 19.40 -18.33 17.23
N LEU A 103 19.40 -17.70 16.07
CA LEU A 103 19.83 -16.33 15.84
C LEU A 103 18.63 -15.49 15.44
N PHE A 104 18.41 -14.36 16.11
CA PHE A 104 17.28 -13.49 15.85
C PHE A 104 17.71 -12.26 15.07
N LEU A 105 17.20 -12.11 13.85
CA LEU A 105 17.49 -10.97 12.98
C LEU A 105 16.47 -9.85 13.18
N LEU A 106 16.95 -8.63 13.31
CA LEU A 106 16.13 -7.43 13.37
C LEU A 106 15.92 -6.82 11.97
N PRO A 107 14.77 -6.14 11.74
CA PRO A 107 14.49 -5.56 10.45
C PRO A 107 15.44 -4.44 10.07
N ARG A 108 15.74 -4.36 8.81
CA ARG A 108 16.67 -3.40 8.20
C ARG A 108 16.31 -1.93 8.46
N SER A 109 15.04 -1.62 8.62
CA SER A 109 14.52 -0.25 8.78
C SER A 109 14.86 0.41 10.11
N LEU A 110 15.22 -0.37 11.13
CA LEU A 110 15.41 0.13 12.49
C LEU A 110 16.85 0.56 12.81
N PHE A 111 17.84 0.23 11.97
CA PHE A 111 19.23 0.54 12.25
C PHE A 111 19.96 1.17 11.05
N PRO A 112 20.72 2.27 11.28
CA PRO A 112 21.56 2.87 10.23
C PRO A 112 22.66 1.88 9.83
N ARG A 113 22.87 1.72 8.52
CA ARG A 113 23.66 0.64 7.94
C ARG A 113 25.12 0.94 7.77
N ARG A 114 25.92 -0.03 8.21
CA ARG A 114 27.20 -0.35 7.55
C ARG A 114 26.93 -1.46 6.53
N ARG A 115 27.36 -1.29 5.27
CA ARG A 115 27.28 -2.35 4.25
C ARG A 115 27.94 -3.62 4.77
N GLY A 116 27.29 -4.78 4.55
CA GLY A 116 27.82 -6.07 4.98
C GLY A 116 27.64 -6.39 6.48
N HIS A 117 26.72 -5.71 7.16
CA HIS A 117 26.39 -5.98 8.57
C HIS A 117 24.88 -6.19 8.73
N ILE A 118 24.50 -7.08 9.61
CA ILE A 118 23.12 -7.40 10.02
C ILE A 118 22.95 -7.08 11.51
N ALA A 119 21.77 -6.67 11.91
CA ALA A 119 21.43 -6.42 13.30
C ALA A 119 20.82 -7.69 13.92
N VAL A 120 21.36 -8.12 15.03
CA VAL A 120 20.97 -9.35 15.73
C VAL A 120 20.53 -9.01 17.14
N LEU A 121 19.48 -9.66 17.62
CA LEU A 121 19.01 -9.56 18.99
C LEU A 121 19.65 -10.68 19.84
N ALA A 122 20.46 -10.29 20.81
CA ALA A 122 21.09 -11.22 21.74
C ALA A 122 20.14 -11.58 22.92
N PRO A 123 20.40 -12.68 23.66
CA PRO A 123 19.57 -13.10 24.81
C PRO A 123 19.45 -12.04 25.92
N ASP A 124 20.44 -11.16 26.06
CA ASP A 124 20.42 -10.01 26.98
C ASP A 124 19.57 -8.83 26.46
N LEU A 125 18.81 -9.03 25.39
CA LEU A 125 17.97 -8.04 24.70
C LEU A 125 18.76 -6.88 24.08
N ARG A 126 20.09 -6.95 24.02
CA ARG A 126 20.91 -5.97 23.31
C ARG A 126 20.92 -6.24 21.81
N THR A 127 20.98 -5.15 21.07
CA THR A 127 21.17 -5.22 19.63
C THR A 127 22.63 -5.20 19.28
N VAL A 128 23.09 -6.22 18.59
CA VAL A 128 24.49 -6.38 18.21
C VAL A 128 24.60 -6.36 16.69
N SER A 129 25.62 -5.67 16.17
CA SER A 129 25.92 -5.66 14.74
C SER A 129 26.85 -6.83 14.42
N LEU A 130 26.39 -7.77 13.60
CA LEU A 130 27.16 -8.94 13.15
C LEU A 130 27.54 -8.77 11.67
N ARG A 131 28.76 -9.19 11.31
CA ARG A 131 29.16 -9.22 9.90
C ARG A 131 28.38 -10.31 9.15
N LEU A 132 27.98 -9.98 7.92
CA LEU A 132 27.24 -10.88 7.05
C LEU A 132 27.99 -12.20 6.79
N ASP A 133 29.30 -12.12 6.52
CA ASP A 133 30.17 -13.28 6.33
C ASP A 133 30.16 -14.22 7.55
N THR A 134 30.15 -13.65 8.75
CA THR A 134 30.12 -14.44 9.99
C THR A 134 28.79 -15.16 10.17
N ALA A 135 27.68 -14.49 9.87
CA ALA A 135 26.35 -15.09 9.92
C ALA A 135 26.22 -16.22 8.89
N ARG A 136 26.69 -16.00 7.66
CA ARG A 136 26.72 -17.02 6.61
C ARG A 136 27.51 -18.26 7.04
N THR A 137 28.73 -18.05 7.57
CA THR A 137 29.57 -19.16 8.04
C THR A 137 28.87 -19.95 9.15
N LEU A 138 28.16 -19.29 10.08
CA LEU A 138 27.42 -19.95 11.15
C LEU A 138 26.26 -20.82 10.61
N LEU A 139 25.54 -20.35 9.60
CA LEU A 139 24.38 -21.04 9.04
C LEU A 139 24.77 -22.17 8.09
N CYS A 140 25.88 -22.01 7.39
CA CYS A 140 26.31 -22.94 6.34
C CYS A 140 27.39 -23.91 6.80
N CYS A 141 27.92 -23.83 8.03
CA CYS A 141 29.05 -24.64 8.48
C CYS A 141 28.84 -26.14 8.22
N ALA A 142 27.69 -26.69 8.53
CA ALA A 142 27.38 -28.11 8.32
C ALA A 142 27.34 -28.52 6.82
N LEU A 143 26.84 -27.63 5.96
CA LEU A 143 26.81 -27.86 4.51
C LEU A 143 28.22 -27.73 3.90
N GLU A 144 28.97 -26.74 4.36
CA GLU A 144 30.34 -26.50 3.91
C GLU A 144 31.30 -27.59 4.40
N GLU A 145 31.16 -28.07 5.63
CA GLU A 145 31.94 -29.19 6.17
C GLU A 145 31.73 -30.48 5.38
N THR A 146 30.53 -30.71 4.87
CA THR A 146 30.23 -31.89 4.03
C THR A 146 30.90 -31.79 2.65
N ALA A 147 30.99 -30.59 2.08
CA ALA A 147 31.58 -30.36 0.77
C ALA A 147 33.11 -30.07 0.82
N ALA A 148 33.62 -29.67 1.99
CA ALA A 148 35.00 -29.25 2.19
C ALA A 148 36.06 -30.30 1.74
N PRO A 149 35.95 -31.59 2.08
CA PRO A 149 36.98 -32.59 1.71
C PRO A 149 37.17 -32.72 0.19
N GLU A 150 36.09 -32.63 -0.57
CA GLU A 150 36.14 -32.71 -2.04
C GLU A 150 36.75 -31.45 -2.64
N VAL A 151 36.38 -30.28 -2.12
CA VAL A 151 36.89 -28.97 -2.56
C VAL A 151 38.38 -28.85 -2.21
N ASP A 152 38.79 -29.25 -1.02
CA ASP A 152 40.17 -29.17 -0.55
C ASP A 152 41.06 -30.13 -1.41
N ARG A 153 40.56 -31.33 -1.77
CA ARG A 153 41.25 -32.25 -2.70
C ARG A 153 41.46 -31.62 -4.09
N LEU A 154 40.43 -30.98 -4.64
CA LEU A 154 40.52 -30.29 -5.94
C LEU A 154 41.53 -29.13 -5.90
N LEU A 155 41.60 -28.39 -4.78
CA LEU A 155 42.58 -27.33 -4.61
C LEU A 155 44.00 -27.84 -4.49
N ASP A 156 44.20 -29.01 -3.88
CA ASP A 156 45.53 -29.68 -3.81
C ASP A 156 45.99 -30.17 -5.17
N GLU A 157 45.10 -30.79 -5.94
CA GLU A 157 45.34 -31.28 -7.30
C GLU A 157 45.71 -30.16 -8.29
N THR A 158 45.11 -28.95 -8.10
CA THR A 158 45.34 -27.83 -9.02
C THR A 158 46.53 -26.95 -8.66
N GLY A 159 47.21 -27.15 -7.51
CA GLY A 159 48.43 -26.47 -7.13
C GLY A 159 48.26 -24.95 -6.94
N ILE A 160 47.11 -24.48 -6.51
CA ILE A 160 46.82 -23.06 -6.34
C ILE A 160 47.65 -22.48 -5.21
N PRO A 161 48.35 -21.32 -5.41
CA PRO A 161 49.11 -20.66 -4.36
C PRO A 161 48.28 -20.33 -3.12
N GLU A 162 48.86 -20.50 -1.92
CA GLU A 162 48.18 -20.30 -0.65
C GLU A 162 47.51 -18.91 -0.54
N ALA A 163 48.14 -17.87 -1.07
CA ALA A 163 47.59 -16.51 -1.07
C ALA A 163 46.23 -16.38 -1.81
N ARG A 164 45.95 -17.29 -2.74
CA ARG A 164 44.67 -17.32 -3.51
C ARG A 164 43.76 -18.46 -3.09
N ARG A 165 44.26 -19.42 -2.30
CA ARG A 165 43.52 -20.64 -1.90
C ARG A 165 42.21 -20.35 -1.21
N GLY A 166 42.16 -19.35 -0.31
CA GLY A 166 40.95 -18.96 0.39
C GLY A 166 39.84 -18.45 -0.55
N ARG A 167 40.21 -17.64 -1.56
CA ARG A 167 39.24 -17.16 -2.57
C ARG A 167 38.77 -18.25 -3.50
N ALA A 168 39.68 -19.12 -3.93
CA ALA A 168 39.35 -20.24 -4.78
C ALA A 168 38.42 -21.23 -4.05
N ARG A 169 38.71 -21.52 -2.77
CA ARG A 169 37.85 -22.36 -1.92
C ARG A 169 36.44 -21.79 -1.81
N SER A 170 36.30 -20.51 -1.52
CA SER A 170 34.98 -19.86 -1.46
C SER A 170 34.24 -19.92 -2.77
N ALA A 171 34.91 -19.73 -3.90
CA ALA A 171 34.29 -19.81 -5.23
C ALA A 171 33.84 -21.24 -5.58
N LEU A 172 34.67 -22.24 -5.27
CA LEU A 172 34.32 -23.66 -5.50
C LEU A 172 33.17 -24.12 -4.59
N LEU A 173 33.17 -23.70 -3.32
CA LEU A 173 32.05 -23.97 -2.40
C LEU A 173 30.75 -23.33 -2.90
N LEU A 174 30.83 -22.10 -3.38
CA LEU A 174 29.68 -21.39 -3.95
C LEU A 174 29.13 -22.15 -5.15
N GLU A 175 29.97 -22.58 -6.08
CA GLU A 175 29.54 -23.30 -7.28
C GLU A 175 28.98 -24.68 -6.93
N ARG A 176 29.60 -25.39 -5.99
CA ARG A 176 29.19 -26.74 -5.60
C ARG A 176 27.87 -26.76 -4.82
N LEU A 177 27.67 -25.76 -3.97
CA LEU A 177 26.50 -25.65 -3.11
C LEU A 177 25.42 -24.75 -3.67
N ARG A 178 25.62 -24.14 -4.84
CA ARG A 178 24.77 -23.11 -5.42
C ARG A 178 23.28 -23.42 -5.35
N THR A 179 22.89 -24.64 -5.70
CA THR A 179 21.50 -25.11 -5.78
C THR A 179 21.00 -25.77 -4.48
N LYS A 180 21.90 -25.97 -3.48
CA LYS A 180 21.49 -26.57 -2.20
C LYS A 180 20.66 -25.59 -1.42
N GLU A 181 19.50 -26.05 -0.95
CA GLU A 181 18.61 -25.25 -0.11
C GLU A 181 19.13 -25.14 1.30
N VAL A 182 19.20 -23.92 1.80
CA VAL A 182 19.47 -23.59 3.20
C VAL A 182 18.12 -23.29 3.85
N GLY A 183 17.65 -24.22 4.67
CA GLY A 183 16.42 -24.08 5.43
C GLY A 183 16.70 -23.63 6.87
N GLY A 184 15.65 -23.62 7.70
CA GLY A 184 15.76 -23.22 9.12
C GLY A 184 15.70 -21.69 9.30
N CYS A 185 15.08 -20.98 8.39
CA CYS A 185 14.76 -19.58 8.51
C CYS A 185 13.23 -19.41 8.60
N TRP A 186 12.75 -18.67 9.59
CA TRP A 186 11.34 -18.27 9.72
C TRP A 186 11.24 -16.77 9.76
N GLN A 187 10.57 -16.20 8.77
CA GLN A 187 10.29 -14.76 8.72
C GLN A 187 9.04 -14.46 9.54
N LEU A 188 9.14 -13.52 10.49
CA LEU A 188 8.00 -13.06 11.26
C LEU A 188 7.32 -11.92 10.53
N ARG A 189 6.03 -12.06 10.28
CA ARG A 189 5.20 -11.05 9.66
C ARG A 189 3.98 -10.75 10.53
N GLN A 190 3.49 -9.53 10.40
CA GLN A 190 2.21 -9.20 11.01
C GLN A 190 1.11 -9.94 10.25
N SER A 191 0.20 -10.60 10.99
CA SER A 191 -0.92 -11.28 10.35
C SER A 191 -1.72 -10.32 9.48
N PRO A 192 -2.16 -10.72 8.26
CA PRO A 192 -3.03 -9.92 7.42
C PRO A 192 -4.35 -9.53 8.11
N GLY A 193 -4.77 -10.26 9.15
CA GLY A 193 -5.91 -9.95 10.00
C GLY A 193 -5.68 -8.81 11.01
N ALA A 194 -4.45 -8.30 11.16
CA ALA A 194 -4.15 -7.17 12.04
C ALA A 194 -4.83 -5.88 11.55
N THR A 195 -4.87 -4.82 12.40
CA THR A 195 -5.52 -3.57 12.02
C THR A 195 -4.87 -2.96 10.78
N PHE A 196 -5.67 -2.53 9.80
CA PHE A 196 -5.20 -1.93 8.55
C PHE A 196 -4.21 -0.77 8.77
N TRP A 197 -4.52 0.06 9.78
CA TRP A 197 -3.68 1.23 10.10
C TRP A 197 -2.27 0.85 10.58
N SER A 198 -2.13 -0.23 11.35
CA SER A 198 -0.81 -0.71 11.79
C SER A 198 0.04 -1.21 10.61
N GLN A 199 -0.59 -1.93 9.69
CA GLN A 199 0.06 -2.42 8.46
C GLN A 199 0.44 -1.26 7.53
N ALA A 200 -0.46 -0.27 7.36
CA ALA A 200 -0.21 0.92 6.56
C ALA A 200 0.95 1.76 7.12
N LYS A 201 1.02 1.95 8.45
CA LYS A 201 2.15 2.61 9.12
C LYS A 201 3.47 1.89 8.86
N ARG A 202 3.47 0.57 8.97
CA ARG A 202 4.65 -0.26 8.75
C ARG A 202 5.14 -0.22 7.29
N ALA A 203 4.20 -0.22 6.35
CA ALA A 203 4.50 -0.01 4.93
C ALA A 203 5.00 1.41 4.62
N GLY A 204 5.00 2.31 5.62
CA GLY A 204 5.44 3.70 5.46
C GLY A 204 4.47 4.55 4.64
N LEU A 205 3.23 4.07 4.43
CA LEU A 205 2.23 4.77 3.62
C LEU A 205 1.91 6.19 4.14
N PRO A 206 1.68 6.43 5.46
CA PRO A 206 1.38 7.77 5.95
C PRO A 206 2.51 8.78 5.71
N ARG A 207 3.77 8.34 5.90
CA ARG A 207 4.94 9.20 5.65
C ARG A 207 5.05 9.57 4.17
N ARG A 208 4.85 8.61 3.27
CA ARG A 208 4.89 8.85 1.83
C ARG A 208 3.74 9.70 1.36
N LEU A 209 2.54 9.51 1.95
CA LEU A 209 1.39 10.37 1.70
C LEU A 209 1.69 11.81 2.12
N GLY A 210 2.27 12.03 3.30
CA GLY A 210 2.72 13.36 3.72
C GLY A 210 3.73 13.98 2.75
N THR A 211 4.71 13.19 2.29
CA THR A 211 5.69 13.65 1.29
C THR A 211 5.02 14.00 -0.04
N LEU A 212 4.03 13.22 -0.47
CA LEU A 212 3.24 13.51 -1.69
C LEU A 212 2.49 14.84 -1.57
N LEU A 213 1.83 15.08 -0.43
CA LEU A 213 1.10 16.33 -0.20
C LEU A 213 2.01 17.55 -0.20
N VAL A 214 3.19 17.43 0.44
CA VAL A 214 4.20 18.51 0.44
C VAL A 214 4.74 18.74 -0.97
N ALA A 215 5.07 17.69 -1.71
CA ALA A 215 5.53 17.80 -3.09
C ALA A 215 4.48 18.46 -3.99
N HIS A 216 3.22 18.07 -3.85
CA HIS A 216 2.12 18.66 -4.61
C HIS A 216 1.87 20.13 -4.24
N ALA A 217 1.93 20.47 -2.93
CA ALA A 217 1.82 21.84 -2.49
C ALA A 217 2.96 22.72 -3.04
N ALA A 218 4.18 22.20 -3.08
CA ALA A 218 5.34 22.87 -3.66
C ALA A 218 5.19 23.06 -5.19
N GLU A 219 4.73 22.01 -5.89
CA GLU A 219 4.41 22.09 -7.33
C GLU A 219 3.37 23.17 -7.61
N TYR A 220 2.32 23.22 -6.81
CA TYR A 220 1.24 24.20 -6.96
C TYR A 220 1.68 25.62 -6.62
N PHE A 221 2.52 25.77 -5.62
CA PHE A 221 3.15 27.05 -5.28
C PHE A 221 4.04 27.56 -6.41
N LEU A 222 4.86 26.71 -7.01
CA LEU A 222 5.68 27.06 -8.17
C LEU A 222 4.82 27.44 -9.37
N LEU A 223 3.72 26.73 -9.61
CA LEU A 223 2.77 27.03 -10.67
C LEU A 223 2.16 28.45 -10.50
N ILE A 224 1.69 28.77 -9.30
CA ILE A 224 1.13 30.10 -8.99
C ILE A 224 2.23 31.18 -9.15
N THR A 225 3.43 30.91 -8.66
CA THR A 225 4.57 31.82 -8.80
C THR A 225 4.93 32.06 -10.27
N SER A 226 4.88 31.01 -11.10
CA SER A 226 5.08 31.10 -12.54
C SER A 226 4.06 32.07 -13.20
N TRP A 227 2.79 31.94 -12.83
CA TRP A 227 1.72 32.81 -13.34
C TRP A 227 1.83 34.24 -12.81
N TRP A 228 2.19 34.39 -11.55
CA TRP A 228 2.44 35.71 -10.95
C TRP A 228 3.60 36.42 -11.62
N LEU A 229 4.69 35.71 -11.91
CA LEU A 229 5.89 36.25 -12.55
C LEU A 229 5.58 36.79 -13.95
N ILE A 230 4.97 35.98 -14.81
CA ILE A 230 4.66 36.38 -16.19
C ILE A 230 3.55 37.44 -16.21
N GLY A 231 2.56 37.33 -15.34
CA GLY A 231 1.48 38.33 -15.24
C GLY A 231 2.01 39.69 -14.83
N ARG A 232 2.92 39.75 -13.85
CA ARG A 232 3.55 40.99 -13.41
C ARG A 232 4.40 41.63 -14.54
N ALA A 233 5.21 40.80 -15.21
CA ALA A 233 6.06 41.27 -16.30
C ALA A 233 5.23 41.80 -17.50
N ALA A 234 4.16 41.10 -17.88
CA ALA A 234 3.27 41.48 -18.98
C ALA A 234 2.48 42.77 -18.67
N LEU A 235 1.94 42.88 -17.44
CA LEU A 235 1.13 44.04 -17.06
C LEU A 235 1.95 45.31 -16.74
N SER A 236 3.24 45.17 -16.36
CA SER A 236 4.14 46.30 -16.13
C SER A 236 4.75 46.87 -17.43
N GLY A 237 4.56 46.19 -18.56
CA GLY A 237 5.11 46.60 -19.86
C GLY A 237 6.63 46.39 -20.02
N HIS A 238 7.29 45.80 -19.02
CA HIS A 238 8.72 45.53 -18.99
C HIS A 238 9.00 44.02 -19.08
N LEU A 239 8.90 43.47 -20.29
CA LEU A 239 9.26 42.09 -20.60
C LEU A 239 10.75 42.00 -20.97
N ASP A 240 11.62 41.91 -19.97
CA ASP A 240 13.04 41.66 -20.15
C ASP A 240 13.35 40.18 -20.30
N HIS A 241 14.45 39.84 -20.99
CA HIS A 241 14.91 38.46 -21.17
C HIS A 241 15.13 37.74 -19.82
N GLY A 242 15.46 38.46 -18.74
CA GLY A 242 15.61 37.91 -17.39
C GLY A 242 14.32 37.36 -16.83
N TRP A 243 13.20 38.02 -17.02
CA TRP A 243 11.88 37.56 -16.57
C TRP A 243 11.44 36.30 -17.31
N LEU A 244 11.66 36.25 -18.63
CA LEU A 244 11.35 35.07 -19.45
C LEU A 244 12.22 33.90 -19.07
N LEU A 245 13.52 34.10 -18.78
CA LEU A 245 14.42 33.07 -18.35
C LEU A 245 13.99 32.51 -16.95
N ALA A 246 13.66 33.39 -16.00
CA ALA A 246 13.18 33.01 -14.69
C ALA A 246 11.89 32.18 -14.78
N TRP A 247 10.95 32.59 -15.63
CA TRP A 247 9.72 31.85 -15.88
C TRP A 247 10.00 30.50 -16.52
N ALA A 248 10.87 30.39 -17.51
CA ALA A 248 11.26 29.15 -18.14
C ALA A 248 11.93 28.18 -17.13
N LEU A 249 12.79 28.70 -16.24
CA LEU A 249 13.41 27.91 -15.17
C LEU A 249 12.39 27.36 -14.17
N ILE A 250 11.37 28.16 -13.80
CA ILE A 250 10.29 27.68 -12.93
C ILE A 250 9.52 26.55 -13.63
N LEU A 251 9.16 26.72 -14.92
CA LEU A 251 8.48 25.67 -15.68
C LEU A 251 9.32 24.39 -15.78
N LEU A 252 10.63 24.54 -16.00
CA LEU A 252 11.55 23.40 -16.02
C LEU A 252 11.61 22.71 -14.64
N THR A 253 11.56 23.47 -13.55
CA THR A 253 11.56 22.93 -12.18
C THR A 253 10.25 22.21 -11.85
N LEU A 254 9.12 22.56 -12.44
CA LEU A 254 7.85 21.85 -12.26
C LEU A 254 7.91 20.40 -12.75
N VAL A 255 8.69 20.12 -13.81
CA VAL A 255 8.76 18.76 -14.38
C VAL A 255 9.26 17.71 -13.36
N PRO A 256 10.41 17.87 -12.67
CA PRO A 256 10.86 16.91 -11.68
C PRO A 256 9.91 16.78 -10.49
N PHE A 257 9.24 17.87 -10.05
CA PHE A 257 8.22 17.78 -8.99
C PHE A 257 7.02 16.94 -9.42
N HIS A 258 6.54 17.13 -10.65
CA HIS A 258 5.45 16.35 -11.22
C HIS A 258 5.80 14.86 -11.33
N VAL A 259 6.99 14.54 -11.87
CA VAL A 259 7.49 13.16 -11.98
C VAL A 259 7.63 12.51 -10.60
N PHE A 260 8.17 13.25 -9.63
CA PHE A 260 8.32 12.77 -8.26
C PHE A 260 6.95 12.51 -7.59
N GLY A 261 5.99 13.42 -7.78
CA GLY A 261 4.61 13.24 -7.29
C GLY A 261 3.94 12.00 -7.89
N THR A 262 4.04 11.81 -9.20
CA THR A 262 3.49 10.66 -9.91
C THR A 262 4.16 9.35 -9.46
N TRP A 263 5.47 9.34 -9.26
CA TRP A 263 6.19 8.18 -8.72
C TRP A 263 5.73 7.82 -7.32
N LEU A 264 5.56 8.80 -6.43
CA LEU A 264 5.03 8.58 -5.07
C LEU A 264 3.61 8.03 -5.11
N GLN A 265 2.74 8.57 -5.97
CA GLN A 265 1.38 8.07 -6.16
C GLN A 265 1.39 6.60 -6.57
N GLY A 266 2.17 6.24 -7.60
CA GLY A 266 2.31 4.85 -8.05
C GLY A 266 2.82 3.92 -6.96
N PHE A 267 3.80 4.37 -6.17
CA PHE A 267 4.34 3.60 -5.06
C PHE A 267 3.29 3.34 -3.96
N ILE A 268 2.53 4.37 -3.56
CA ILE A 268 1.48 4.23 -2.55
C ILE A 268 0.36 3.34 -3.08
N ALA A 269 0.03 3.47 -4.37
CA ALA A 269 -0.93 2.66 -5.08
C ALA A 269 -0.61 1.18 -4.98
N ILE A 270 0.57 0.79 -5.40
CA ILE A 270 1.01 -0.61 -5.43
C ILE A 270 1.05 -1.21 -4.01
N ASN A 271 1.67 -0.49 -3.05
CA ASN A 271 1.79 -1.02 -1.70
C ASN A 271 0.44 -1.05 -0.95
N GLY A 272 -0.42 -0.05 -1.17
CA GLY A 272 -1.77 -0.03 -0.62
C GLY A 272 -2.64 -1.16 -1.18
N GLY A 273 -2.59 -1.37 -2.50
CA GLY A 273 -3.28 -2.44 -3.18
C GLY A 273 -2.82 -3.83 -2.74
N LEU A 274 -1.50 -4.03 -2.58
CA LEU A 274 -0.95 -5.28 -2.04
C LEU A 274 -1.47 -5.60 -0.65
N LEU A 275 -1.47 -4.62 0.26
CA LEU A 275 -2.01 -4.79 1.62
C LEU A 275 -3.50 -5.17 1.57
N PHE A 276 -4.24 -4.53 0.70
CA PHE A 276 -5.66 -4.80 0.54
C PHE A 276 -5.93 -6.21 0.01
N LYS A 277 -5.21 -6.64 -1.04
CA LYS A 277 -5.30 -8.00 -1.60
C LYS A 277 -4.93 -9.08 -0.59
N GLN A 278 -3.86 -8.88 0.18
CA GLN A 278 -3.47 -9.81 1.23
C GLN A 278 -4.56 -9.98 2.28
N ARG A 279 -5.22 -8.89 2.70
CA ARG A 279 -6.32 -8.94 3.67
C ARG A 279 -7.54 -9.66 3.13
N LEU A 280 -7.92 -9.35 1.88
CA LEU A 280 -9.02 -10.02 1.20
C LEU A 280 -8.79 -11.52 1.10
N LEU A 281 -7.61 -11.92 0.61
CA LEU A 281 -7.25 -13.33 0.49
C LEU A 281 -7.28 -14.04 1.85
N PHE A 282 -6.75 -13.38 2.88
CA PHE A 282 -6.78 -13.91 4.24
C PHE A 282 -8.22 -14.04 4.77
N GLY A 283 -9.10 -13.07 4.49
CA GLY A 283 -10.51 -13.13 4.86
C GLY A 283 -11.25 -14.25 4.15
N THR A 284 -11.07 -14.37 2.83
CA THR A 284 -11.74 -15.40 2.02
C THR A 284 -11.36 -16.81 2.42
N LEU A 285 -10.09 -17.04 2.78
CA LEU A 285 -9.63 -18.36 3.26
C LEU A 285 -10.18 -18.75 4.64
N ARG A 286 -10.70 -17.81 5.40
CA ARG A 286 -11.30 -18.02 6.73
C ARG A 286 -12.82 -18.03 6.75
N LEU A 287 -13.47 -17.79 5.61
CA LEU A 287 -14.92 -17.89 5.50
C LEU A 287 -15.38 -19.32 5.79
N ARG A 288 -16.45 -19.43 6.59
CA ARG A 288 -17.06 -20.73 6.89
C ARG A 288 -17.86 -21.20 5.66
N PRO A 289 -17.80 -22.51 5.34
CA PRO A 289 -18.56 -23.05 4.19
C PRO A 289 -20.05 -22.78 4.27
N GLU A 290 -20.60 -22.67 5.48
CA GLU A 290 -22.00 -22.37 5.73
C GLU A 290 -22.37 -20.94 5.28
N GLU A 291 -21.50 -19.96 5.50
CA GLU A 291 -21.71 -18.57 5.09
C GLU A 291 -21.75 -18.44 3.56
N ILE A 292 -20.90 -19.21 2.87
CA ILE A 292 -20.88 -19.26 1.40
C ILE A 292 -22.19 -19.86 0.86
N ARG A 293 -22.73 -20.89 1.54
CA ARG A 293 -24.00 -21.51 1.15
C ARG A 293 -25.19 -20.57 1.34
N HIS A 294 -25.20 -19.77 2.39
CA HIS A 294 -26.30 -18.83 2.66
C HIS A 294 -26.32 -17.62 1.73
N LYS A 295 -25.16 -17.13 1.31
CA LYS A 295 -25.06 -15.97 0.42
C LYS A 295 -25.27 -16.29 -1.07
N GLY A 296 -25.10 -17.57 -1.45
CA GLY A 296 -25.13 -17.98 -2.87
C GLY A 296 -23.83 -17.67 -3.62
N VAL A 297 -23.51 -18.49 -4.60
CA VAL A 297 -22.26 -18.37 -5.39
C VAL A 297 -22.23 -17.07 -6.19
N GLY A 298 -23.38 -16.63 -6.71
CA GLY A 298 -23.49 -15.41 -7.51
C GLY A 298 -23.21 -14.14 -6.72
N GLN A 299 -23.74 -14.05 -5.49
CA GLN A 299 -23.47 -12.90 -4.62
C GLN A 299 -22.01 -12.86 -4.21
N PHE A 300 -21.42 -14.01 -3.85
CA PHE A 300 -20.01 -14.10 -3.48
C PHE A 300 -19.09 -13.69 -4.66
N LEU A 301 -19.38 -14.14 -5.87
CA LEU A 301 -18.64 -13.72 -7.06
C LEU A 301 -18.75 -12.20 -7.28
N GLY A 302 -19.93 -11.62 -7.09
CA GLY A 302 -20.14 -10.17 -7.15
C GLY A 302 -19.31 -9.42 -6.12
N GLU A 303 -19.23 -9.89 -4.87
CA GLU A 303 -18.40 -9.29 -3.80
C GLU A 303 -16.90 -9.36 -4.13
N VAL A 304 -16.42 -10.46 -4.72
CA VAL A 304 -15.03 -10.60 -5.17
C VAL A 304 -14.71 -9.62 -6.31
N MET A 305 -15.59 -9.46 -7.29
CA MET A 305 -15.42 -8.49 -8.38
C MET A 305 -15.44 -7.04 -7.86
N GLU A 306 -16.33 -6.72 -6.92
CA GLU A 306 -16.38 -5.41 -6.27
C GLU A 306 -15.09 -5.12 -5.48
N SER A 307 -14.45 -6.15 -4.90
CA SER A 307 -13.19 -5.98 -4.17
C SER A 307 -12.03 -5.51 -5.06
N GLU A 308 -11.99 -5.97 -6.30
CA GLU A 308 -11.01 -5.52 -7.29
C GLU A 308 -11.24 -4.05 -7.67
N ALA A 309 -12.51 -3.65 -7.80
CA ALA A 309 -12.88 -2.26 -8.02
C ALA A 309 -12.45 -1.34 -6.86
N VAL A 310 -12.57 -1.79 -5.61
CA VAL A 310 -12.09 -1.04 -4.43
C VAL A 310 -10.61 -0.75 -4.52
N GLU A 311 -9.79 -1.75 -4.88
CA GLU A 311 -8.35 -1.56 -5.02
C GLU A 311 -8.00 -0.48 -6.04
N LEU A 312 -8.59 -0.57 -7.23
CA LEU A 312 -8.32 0.34 -8.33
C LEU A 312 -8.81 1.77 -8.03
N LEU A 313 -10.00 1.90 -7.45
CA LEU A 313 -10.65 3.18 -7.18
C LEU A 313 -10.11 3.87 -5.93
N ALA A 314 -9.93 3.18 -4.81
CA ALA A 314 -9.50 3.78 -3.56
C ALA A 314 -8.11 4.41 -3.68
N VAL A 315 -7.25 3.81 -4.49
CA VAL A 315 -5.87 4.26 -4.65
C VAL A 315 -5.75 5.41 -5.63
N THR A 316 -6.44 5.36 -6.78
CA THR A 316 -6.35 6.42 -7.79
C THR A 316 -7.16 7.65 -7.41
N SER A 317 -8.34 7.47 -6.83
CA SER A 317 -9.29 8.55 -6.55
C SER A 317 -9.04 9.27 -5.24
N GLY A 318 -8.58 8.56 -4.22
CA GLY A 318 -8.25 9.16 -2.93
C GLY A 318 -7.20 10.26 -3.07
N PHE A 319 -6.21 10.06 -3.95
CA PHE A 319 -5.19 11.07 -4.22
C PHE A 319 -5.72 12.27 -4.97
N GLN A 320 -6.61 12.08 -5.96
CA GLN A 320 -7.20 13.19 -6.69
C GLN A 320 -8.03 14.12 -5.80
N GLY A 321 -8.84 13.54 -4.91
CA GLY A 321 -9.60 14.31 -3.93
C GLY A 321 -8.71 15.09 -2.97
N LEU A 322 -7.66 14.43 -2.46
CA LEU A 322 -6.78 15.02 -1.46
C LEU A 322 -5.90 16.15 -2.05
N THR A 323 -5.37 15.97 -3.26
CA THR A 323 -4.59 17.01 -3.95
C THR A 323 -5.47 18.19 -4.35
N ALA A 324 -6.70 17.94 -4.77
CA ALA A 324 -7.65 18.99 -5.13
C ALA A 324 -8.06 19.88 -3.95
N VAL A 325 -8.01 19.39 -2.70
CA VAL A 325 -8.19 20.23 -1.50
C VAL A 325 -7.06 21.26 -1.40
N ILE A 326 -5.81 20.86 -1.63
CA ILE A 326 -4.66 21.79 -1.64
C ILE A 326 -4.85 22.85 -2.74
N GLU A 327 -5.31 22.42 -3.92
CA GLU A 327 -5.59 23.32 -5.03
C GLU A 327 -6.70 24.33 -4.69
N LEU A 328 -7.77 23.91 -3.99
CA LEU A 328 -8.83 24.82 -3.53
C LEU A 328 -8.32 25.85 -2.51
N ILE A 329 -7.52 25.42 -1.55
CA ILE A 329 -6.91 26.32 -0.57
C ILE A 329 -6.03 27.34 -1.28
N ALA A 330 -5.24 26.89 -2.24
CA ALA A 330 -4.39 27.79 -3.05
C ALA A 330 -5.22 28.76 -3.90
N ALA A 331 -6.31 28.30 -4.50
CA ALA A 331 -7.24 29.16 -5.25
C ALA A 331 -7.88 30.22 -4.35
N GLU A 332 -8.32 29.84 -3.14
CA GLU A 332 -8.87 30.77 -2.14
C GLU A 332 -7.84 31.85 -1.78
N ILE A 333 -6.59 31.47 -1.50
CA ILE A 333 -5.50 32.42 -1.21
C ILE A 333 -5.32 33.41 -2.37
N VAL A 334 -5.36 32.95 -3.62
CA VAL A 334 -5.26 33.83 -4.81
C VAL A 334 -6.45 34.76 -4.91
N LEU A 335 -7.68 34.26 -4.67
CA LEU A 335 -8.90 35.06 -4.72
C LEU A 335 -8.91 36.19 -3.66
N THR A 336 -8.31 35.95 -2.48
CA THR A 336 -8.16 37.00 -1.45
C THR A 336 -7.31 38.20 -1.89
N GLN A 337 -6.50 38.07 -2.94
CA GLN A 337 -5.71 39.14 -3.51
C GLN A 337 -6.43 39.87 -4.67
N GLY A 338 -7.62 39.39 -5.05
CA GLY A 338 -8.44 39.92 -6.13
C GLY A 338 -9.18 41.22 -5.82
N VAL A 339 -10.07 41.62 -6.73
CA VAL A 339 -10.89 42.86 -6.62
C VAL A 339 -12.06 42.66 -5.66
N SER A 340 -12.77 41.51 -5.78
CA SER A 340 -14.00 41.22 -5.01
C SER A 340 -13.72 40.36 -3.79
N ARG A 341 -12.67 40.68 -3.04
CA ARG A 341 -12.14 39.89 -1.93
C ARG A 341 -13.22 39.37 -0.95
N ALA A 342 -14.12 40.26 -0.48
CA ALA A 342 -15.12 39.91 0.51
C ALA A 342 -16.18 38.95 -0.06
N LEU A 343 -16.56 39.13 -1.33
CA LEU A 343 -17.56 38.31 -1.99
C LEU A 343 -17.00 36.90 -2.31
N GLU A 344 -15.80 36.84 -2.85
CA GLU A 344 -15.15 35.61 -3.26
C GLU A 344 -14.79 34.71 -2.08
N LEU A 345 -14.37 35.33 -0.95
CA LEU A 345 -14.06 34.62 0.30
C LEU A 345 -15.25 33.85 0.89
N TRP A 346 -16.48 34.31 0.70
CA TRP A 346 -17.68 33.61 1.18
C TRP A 346 -18.31 32.73 0.11
N LEU A 347 -18.15 33.11 -1.15
CA LEU A 347 -18.79 32.43 -2.27
C LEU A 347 -18.16 31.05 -2.54
N LEU A 348 -16.83 30.92 -2.47
CA LEU A 348 -16.16 29.65 -2.72
C LEU A 348 -16.46 28.61 -1.62
N PRO A 349 -16.38 28.88 -0.31
CA PRO A 349 -16.80 27.94 0.73
C PRO A 349 -18.27 27.54 0.60
N LEU A 350 -19.18 28.50 0.31
CA LEU A 350 -20.59 28.21 0.09
C LEU A 350 -20.76 27.24 -1.11
N TRP A 351 -20.04 27.47 -2.20
CA TRP A 351 -20.06 26.61 -3.39
C TRP A 351 -19.49 25.23 -3.13
N ILE A 352 -18.44 25.15 -2.31
CA ILE A 352 -17.89 23.86 -1.82
C ILE A 352 -18.95 23.12 -1.02
N GLY A 353 -19.65 23.80 -0.11
CA GLY A 353 -20.77 23.22 0.64
C GLY A 353 -21.86 22.65 -0.27
N LEU A 354 -22.24 23.41 -1.32
CA LEU A 354 -23.20 22.93 -2.35
C LEU A 354 -22.66 21.72 -3.11
N THR A 355 -21.38 21.73 -3.48
CA THR A 355 -20.74 20.60 -4.15
C THR A 355 -20.73 19.34 -3.27
N LEU A 356 -20.44 19.48 -1.99
CA LEU A 356 -20.50 18.37 -1.01
C LEU A 356 -21.93 17.87 -0.83
N PHE A 357 -22.93 18.75 -0.79
CA PHE A 357 -24.34 18.35 -0.76
C PHE A 357 -24.72 17.53 -2.00
N MET A 358 -24.30 17.97 -3.20
CA MET A 358 -24.50 17.20 -4.42
C MET A 358 -23.79 15.84 -4.36
N ALA A 359 -22.59 15.78 -3.81
CA ALA A 359 -21.84 14.53 -3.65
C ALA A 359 -22.53 13.55 -2.69
N VAL A 360 -23.05 14.02 -1.57
CA VAL A 360 -23.84 13.19 -0.62
C VAL A 360 -25.11 12.67 -1.28
N ARG A 361 -25.79 13.51 -2.08
CA ARG A 361 -26.98 13.09 -2.86
C ARG A 361 -26.62 12.02 -3.89
N TYR A 362 -25.50 12.18 -4.61
CA TYR A 362 -24.97 11.17 -5.53
C TYR A 362 -24.66 9.88 -4.79
N PHE A 363 -23.92 9.94 -3.68
CA PHE A 363 -23.54 8.77 -2.87
C PHE A 363 -24.76 7.93 -2.47
N ARG A 364 -25.82 8.58 -1.94
CA ARG A 364 -27.05 7.89 -1.54
C ARG A 364 -27.77 7.22 -2.70
N ARG A 365 -27.81 7.86 -3.89
CA ARG A 365 -28.40 7.29 -5.09
C ARG A 365 -27.59 6.12 -5.63
N ARG A 366 -26.28 6.30 -5.67
CA ARG A 366 -25.32 5.28 -6.12
C ARG A 366 -25.39 4.02 -5.27
N GLN A 367 -25.49 4.18 -3.94
CA GLN A 367 -25.65 3.06 -3.01
C GLN A 367 -26.92 2.24 -3.31
N ARG A 368 -28.03 2.91 -3.57
CA ARG A 368 -29.30 2.24 -3.92
C ARG A 368 -29.21 1.51 -5.26
N TRP A 369 -28.64 2.17 -6.25
CA TRP A 369 -28.42 1.57 -7.58
C TRP A 369 -27.50 0.36 -7.52
N THR A 370 -26.38 0.43 -6.79
CA THR A 370 -25.46 -0.70 -6.61
C THR A 370 -26.15 -1.88 -5.91
N ALA A 371 -26.99 -1.62 -4.91
CA ALA A 371 -27.76 -2.68 -4.25
C ALA A 371 -28.74 -3.36 -5.22
N ALA A 372 -29.46 -2.60 -6.04
CA ALA A 372 -30.36 -3.14 -7.05
C ALA A 372 -29.60 -3.95 -8.12
N ARG A 373 -28.44 -3.45 -8.59
CA ARG A 373 -27.59 -4.16 -9.55
C ARG A 373 -27.13 -5.52 -9.02
N LEU A 374 -26.68 -5.58 -7.77
CA LEU A 374 -26.22 -6.83 -7.15
C LEU A 374 -27.38 -7.81 -6.96
N SER A 375 -28.57 -7.35 -6.53
CA SER A 375 -29.78 -8.18 -6.43
C SER A 375 -30.13 -8.77 -7.79
N MET A 376 -30.24 -7.95 -8.82
CA MET A 376 -30.56 -8.40 -10.18
C MET A 376 -29.50 -9.40 -10.72
N THR A 377 -28.21 -9.16 -10.44
CA THR A 377 -27.14 -10.08 -10.86
C THR A 377 -27.26 -11.43 -10.13
N ASN A 378 -27.59 -11.43 -8.84
CA ASN A 378 -27.82 -12.65 -8.07
C ASN A 378 -29.00 -13.44 -8.61
N ASP A 379 -30.14 -12.78 -8.79
CA ASP A 379 -31.38 -13.40 -9.33
C ASP A 379 -31.14 -13.99 -10.71
N LEU A 380 -30.40 -13.27 -11.58
CA LEU A 380 -30.05 -13.78 -12.91
C LEU A 380 -29.16 -15.03 -12.80
N THR A 381 -28.18 -15.03 -11.89
CA THR A 381 -27.28 -16.17 -11.68
C THR A 381 -28.05 -17.38 -11.16
N GLU A 382 -28.97 -17.19 -10.20
CA GLU A 382 -29.82 -18.27 -9.68
C GLU A 382 -30.72 -18.84 -10.76
N ARG A 383 -31.32 -17.98 -11.59
CA ARG A 383 -32.15 -18.39 -12.75
C ARG A 383 -31.35 -19.16 -13.79
N MET A 384 -30.07 -18.77 -14.02
CA MET A 384 -29.18 -19.52 -14.93
C MET A 384 -28.80 -20.89 -14.38
N VAL A 385 -28.48 -20.99 -13.10
CA VAL A 385 -28.16 -22.26 -12.43
C VAL A 385 -29.38 -23.18 -12.40
N GLY A 386 -30.56 -22.63 -12.09
CA GLY A 386 -31.83 -23.35 -12.05
C GLY A 386 -32.53 -23.55 -13.43
N HIS A 387 -31.88 -23.12 -14.53
CA HIS A 387 -32.55 -23.06 -15.85
C HIS A 387 -33.21 -24.38 -16.29
N ARG A 388 -32.54 -25.52 -16.13
CA ARG A 388 -33.09 -26.83 -16.49
C ARG A 388 -34.34 -27.20 -15.66
N THR A 389 -34.34 -26.86 -14.38
CA THR A 389 -35.44 -27.10 -13.46
C THR A 389 -36.63 -26.18 -13.83
N ARG A 390 -36.37 -24.91 -14.14
CA ARG A 390 -37.37 -23.95 -14.57
C ARG A 390 -38.05 -24.38 -15.88
N LEU A 391 -37.28 -24.83 -16.87
CA LEU A 391 -37.83 -25.33 -18.14
C LEU A 391 -38.76 -26.53 -17.95
N ALA A 392 -38.53 -27.36 -16.93
CA ALA A 392 -39.33 -28.54 -16.63
C ALA A 392 -40.58 -28.21 -15.79
N GLN A 393 -40.53 -27.20 -14.95
CA GLN A 393 -41.56 -26.94 -13.93
C GLN A 393 -42.41 -25.70 -14.20
N GLU A 394 -41.89 -24.70 -14.94
CA GLU A 394 -42.59 -23.44 -15.18
C GLU A 394 -43.26 -23.43 -16.56
N ALA A 395 -44.49 -22.87 -16.63
CA ALA A 395 -45.15 -22.62 -17.89
C ALA A 395 -44.39 -21.55 -18.68
N ARG A 396 -44.24 -21.74 -19.99
CA ARG A 396 -43.50 -20.85 -20.90
C ARG A 396 -43.89 -19.37 -20.81
N GLN A 397 -45.14 -19.10 -20.48
CA GLN A 397 -45.70 -17.76 -20.33
C GLN A 397 -45.20 -17.04 -19.07
N LYS A 398 -44.70 -17.77 -18.08
CA LYS A 398 -44.19 -17.23 -16.80
C LYS A 398 -42.68 -17.05 -16.75
N TRP A 399 -41.93 -17.44 -17.79
CA TRP A 399 -40.48 -17.39 -17.78
C TRP A 399 -39.91 -15.98 -17.59
N HIS A 400 -40.60 -14.96 -18.04
CA HIS A 400 -40.21 -13.56 -17.98
C HIS A 400 -41.03 -12.73 -16.99
N GLU A 401 -41.93 -13.37 -16.24
CA GLU A 401 -42.75 -12.70 -15.24
C GLU A 401 -41.90 -12.07 -14.17
N GLY A 402 -42.05 -10.77 -13.93
CA GLY A 402 -41.24 -9.97 -12.98
C GLY A 402 -39.90 -9.47 -13.50
N GLU A 403 -39.39 -9.96 -14.63
CA GLU A 403 -38.09 -9.48 -15.17
C GLU A 403 -38.21 -8.04 -15.70
N ASP A 404 -39.32 -7.69 -16.34
CA ASP A 404 -39.54 -6.35 -16.90
C ASP A 404 -39.69 -5.31 -15.77
N GLU A 405 -40.39 -5.63 -14.68
CA GLU A 405 -40.56 -4.75 -13.53
C GLU A 405 -39.23 -4.50 -12.80
N GLU A 406 -38.40 -5.54 -12.63
CA GLU A 406 -37.06 -5.40 -12.03
C GLU A 406 -36.14 -4.57 -12.91
N LEU A 407 -36.21 -4.74 -14.23
CA LEU A 407 -35.45 -3.97 -15.20
C LEU A 407 -35.86 -2.51 -15.20
N GLU A 408 -37.17 -2.22 -15.21
CA GLU A 408 -37.69 -0.86 -15.17
C GLU A 408 -37.26 -0.13 -13.91
N ARG A 409 -37.37 -0.78 -12.75
CA ARG A 409 -36.86 -0.24 -11.49
C ARG A 409 -35.34 0.02 -11.49
N TYR A 410 -34.58 -0.88 -12.10
CA TYR A 410 -33.12 -0.69 -12.26
C TYR A 410 -32.82 0.51 -13.15
N LEU A 411 -33.54 0.68 -14.26
CA LEU A 411 -33.38 1.80 -15.18
C LEU A 411 -33.70 3.13 -14.50
N GLU A 412 -34.80 3.24 -13.74
CA GLU A 412 -35.14 4.45 -12.97
C GLU A 412 -34.02 4.84 -11.97
N LEU A 413 -33.49 3.84 -11.26
CA LEU A 413 -32.35 4.08 -10.33
C LEU A 413 -31.08 4.50 -11.07
N SER A 414 -30.81 3.92 -12.25
CA SER A 414 -29.69 4.28 -13.10
C SER A 414 -29.80 5.72 -13.58
N GLU A 415 -30.95 6.09 -14.19
CA GLU A 415 -31.18 7.47 -14.65
C GLU A 415 -31.04 8.49 -13.54
N SER A 416 -31.60 8.19 -12.35
CA SER A 416 -31.52 9.08 -11.20
C SER A 416 -30.07 9.26 -10.71
N THR A 417 -29.23 8.20 -10.82
CA THR A 417 -27.83 8.21 -10.42
C THR A 417 -26.99 8.97 -11.46
N ASP A 418 -27.23 8.74 -12.74
CA ASP A 418 -26.55 9.42 -13.83
C ASP A 418 -26.88 10.92 -13.86
N ALA A 419 -28.12 11.30 -13.60
CA ALA A 419 -28.49 12.70 -13.43
C ALA A 419 -27.75 13.35 -12.25
N ALA A 420 -27.58 12.65 -11.12
CA ALA A 420 -26.82 13.16 -9.99
C ALA A 420 -25.32 13.28 -10.30
N ALA A 421 -24.75 12.32 -11.04
CA ALA A 421 -23.37 12.37 -11.51
C ALA A 421 -23.14 13.54 -12.48
N ALA A 422 -24.05 13.74 -13.42
CA ALA A 422 -24.02 14.84 -14.37
C ALA A 422 -24.08 16.20 -13.67
N LEU A 423 -24.94 16.36 -12.66
CA LEU A 423 -25.01 17.57 -11.85
C LEU A 423 -23.68 17.82 -11.13
N LEU A 424 -23.08 16.80 -10.53
CA LEU A 424 -21.82 16.93 -9.79
C LEU A 424 -20.65 17.24 -10.72
N THR A 425 -20.57 16.61 -11.90
CA THR A 425 -19.43 16.79 -12.83
C THR A 425 -19.57 17.99 -13.73
N ALA A 426 -20.77 18.41 -14.07
CA ALA A 426 -21.01 19.53 -14.96
C ALA A 426 -21.35 20.82 -14.19
N LEU A 427 -22.32 20.78 -13.27
CA LEU A 427 -22.81 21.98 -12.60
C LEU A 427 -21.79 22.50 -11.55
N ALA A 428 -21.18 21.61 -10.75
CA ALA A 428 -20.27 22.06 -9.71
C ALA A 428 -19.09 22.87 -10.26
N PRO A 429 -18.29 22.44 -11.26
CA PRO A 429 -17.22 23.25 -11.79
C PRO A 429 -17.68 24.39 -12.71
N ARG A 430 -18.62 24.13 -13.64
CA ARG A 430 -19.05 25.15 -14.61
C ARG A 430 -19.92 26.21 -13.97
N GLY A 431 -20.80 25.84 -13.02
CA GLY A 431 -21.61 26.79 -12.29
C GLY A 431 -20.74 27.74 -11.46
N TRP A 432 -19.66 27.23 -10.86
CA TRP A 432 -18.66 28.10 -10.24
C TRP A 432 -18.05 29.10 -11.23
N LEU A 433 -17.67 28.65 -12.43
CA LEU A 433 -17.09 29.53 -13.43
C LEU A 433 -18.05 30.67 -13.81
N VAL A 434 -19.33 30.32 -14.03
CA VAL A 434 -20.36 31.33 -14.37
C VAL A 434 -20.59 32.28 -13.20
N LEU A 435 -20.72 31.77 -11.99
CA LEU A 435 -20.99 32.58 -10.82
C LEU A 435 -19.81 33.49 -10.43
N GLY A 436 -18.58 32.96 -10.52
CA GLY A 436 -17.36 33.72 -10.27
C GLY A 436 -17.14 34.83 -11.30
N THR A 437 -17.32 34.52 -12.59
CA THR A 437 -17.21 35.55 -13.64
C THR A 437 -18.32 36.59 -13.55
N PHE A 438 -19.56 36.19 -13.19
CA PHE A 438 -20.66 37.13 -12.95
C PHE A 438 -20.35 38.08 -11.78
N GLY A 439 -19.73 37.57 -10.70
CA GLY A 439 -19.28 38.38 -9.57
C GLY A 439 -18.22 39.43 -9.93
N LEU A 440 -17.44 39.18 -11.00
CA LEU A 440 -16.46 40.14 -11.51
C LEU A 440 -17.08 41.22 -12.41
N THR A 441 -18.28 41.01 -12.96
CA THR A 441 -18.89 41.92 -13.93
C THR A 441 -19.02 43.34 -13.38
N TRP A 442 -19.47 43.46 -12.13
CA TRP A 442 -19.59 44.76 -11.48
C TRP A 442 -18.24 45.48 -11.35
N ALA A 443 -17.23 44.74 -10.90
CA ALA A 443 -15.88 45.29 -10.74
C ALA A 443 -15.26 45.67 -12.10
N PHE A 444 -15.56 44.91 -13.15
CA PHE A 444 -15.11 45.21 -14.52
C PHE A 444 -15.75 46.49 -15.08
N VAL A 445 -17.05 46.69 -14.88
CA VAL A 445 -17.80 47.87 -15.35
C VAL A 445 -17.39 49.13 -14.56
N ALA A 446 -17.12 48.98 -13.25
CA ALA A 446 -16.74 50.12 -12.39
C ALA A 446 -15.25 50.51 -12.50
N SER A 447 -14.38 49.69 -13.11
CA SER A 447 -12.96 49.98 -13.22
C SER A 447 -12.62 50.66 -14.56
N GLU A 448 -12.04 51.87 -14.49
CA GLU A 448 -11.46 52.57 -15.67
C GLU A 448 -10.10 51.97 -16.02
N GLY A 449 -10.10 50.77 -16.64
CA GLY A 449 -8.89 50.13 -17.16
C GLY A 449 -8.59 48.71 -16.64
N LEU A 450 -7.66 48.03 -17.31
CA LEU A 450 -7.16 46.68 -16.95
C LEU A 450 -6.43 46.73 -15.60
N ASN A 451 -7.13 46.33 -14.55
CA ASN A 451 -6.59 46.32 -13.21
C ASN A 451 -5.91 44.96 -12.96
N ILE A 452 -4.67 44.96 -12.47
CA ILE A 452 -3.92 43.74 -12.09
C ILE A 452 -4.75 42.81 -11.18
N ARG A 453 -5.55 43.41 -10.29
CA ARG A 453 -6.43 42.66 -9.38
C ARG A 453 -7.54 41.90 -10.10
N LEU A 454 -8.06 42.44 -11.24
CA LEU A 454 -9.03 41.72 -12.07
C LEU A 454 -8.43 40.44 -12.68
N ALA A 455 -7.19 40.55 -13.18
CA ALA A 455 -6.47 39.40 -13.72
C ALA A 455 -6.22 38.33 -12.62
N ILE A 456 -5.90 38.76 -11.40
CA ILE A 456 -5.72 37.87 -10.24
C ILE A 456 -7.04 37.17 -9.89
N SER A 457 -8.17 37.90 -9.80
CA SER A 457 -9.48 37.29 -9.56
C SER A 457 -9.86 36.29 -10.64
N LEU A 458 -9.67 36.62 -11.91
CA LEU A 458 -9.94 35.69 -13.01
C LEU A 458 -9.06 34.43 -12.93
N GLY A 459 -7.77 34.61 -12.61
CA GLY A 459 -6.84 33.51 -12.37
C GLY A 459 -7.29 32.62 -11.22
N GLY A 460 -7.71 33.21 -10.10
CA GLY A 460 -8.25 32.49 -8.93
C GLY A 460 -9.52 31.71 -9.25
N ILE A 461 -10.45 32.30 -10.02
CA ILE A 461 -11.68 31.62 -10.47
C ILE A 461 -11.35 30.39 -11.32
N LEU A 462 -10.39 30.52 -12.25
CA LEU A 462 -9.96 29.42 -13.11
C LEU A 462 -9.23 28.32 -12.32
N LEU A 463 -8.43 28.68 -11.31
CA LEU A 463 -7.80 27.73 -10.41
C LEU A 463 -8.84 26.97 -9.61
N ALA A 464 -9.82 27.66 -9.02
CA ALA A 464 -10.92 27.05 -8.29
C ALA A 464 -11.79 26.15 -9.18
N TYR A 465 -12.03 26.56 -10.43
CA TYR A 465 -12.72 25.72 -11.43
C TYR A 465 -12.00 24.40 -11.67
N ARG A 466 -10.68 24.42 -11.85
CA ARG A 466 -9.87 23.20 -12.05
C ARG A 466 -9.90 22.31 -10.81
N ALA A 467 -9.77 22.90 -9.64
CA ALA A 467 -9.81 22.19 -8.38
C ALA A 467 -11.20 21.55 -8.13
N LEU A 468 -12.29 22.29 -8.36
CA LEU A 468 -13.67 21.78 -8.25
C LEU A 468 -13.94 20.64 -9.24
N LYS A 469 -13.42 20.72 -10.47
CA LYS A 469 -13.52 19.65 -11.45
C LYS A 469 -12.84 18.37 -10.94
N ARG A 470 -11.64 18.47 -10.36
CA ARG A 470 -10.92 17.33 -9.78
C ARG A 470 -11.63 16.78 -8.54
N ILE A 471 -12.11 17.67 -7.66
CA ILE A 471 -12.89 17.26 -6.48
C ILE A 471 -14.15 16.50 -6.90
N SER A 472 -14.91 17.02 -7.85
CA SER A 472 -16.15 16.36 -8.32
C SER A 472 -15.87 14.93 -8.82
N THR A 473 -14.83 14.76 -9.63
CA THR A 473 -14.42 13.44 -10.11
C THR A 473 -13.91 12.56 -8.96
N GLY A 474 -13.09 13.11 -8.05
CA GLY A 474 -12.57 12.39 -6.89
C GLY A 474 -13.68 11.94 -5.92
N LEU A 475 -14.71 12.77 -5.71
CA LEU A 475 -15.86 12.43 -4.85
C LEU A 475 -16.70 11.28 -5.44
N ILE A 476 -16.90 11.25 -6.77
CA ILE A 476 -17.59 10.14 -7.44
C ILE A 476 -16.83 8.84 -7.23
N MET A 477 -15.54 8.83 -7.55
CA MET A 477 -14.70 7.65 -7.40
C MET A 477 -14.59 7.21 -5.94
N MET A 478 -14.49 8.16 -4.99
CA MET A 478 -14.46 7.86 -3.57
C MET A 478 -15.78 7.29 -3.08
N ALA A 479 -16.91 7.76 -3.61
CA ALA A 479 -18.23 7.19 -3.34
C ALA A 479 -18.29 5.72 -3.80
N ASP A 480 -17.83 5.42 -5.01
CA ASP A 480 -17.77 4.06 -5.54
C ASP A 480 -16.86 3.18 -4.67
N ALA A 481 -15.67 3.66 -4.30
CA ALA A 481 -14.74 2.93 -3.43
C ALA A 481 -15.34 2.63 -2.05
N VAL A 482 -16.02 3.59 -1.42
CA VAL A 482 -16.65 3.42 -0.10
C VAL A 482 -17.82 2.43 -0.18
N ILE A 483 -18.65 2.50 -1.23
CA ILE A 483 -19.77 1.57 -1.43
C ILE A 483 -19.23 0.14 -1.61
N SER A 484 -18.23 -0.04 -2.45
CA SER A 484 -17.62 -1.36 -2.67
C SER A 484 -16.92 -1.85 -1.38
N TRP A 485 -16.25 -0.97 -0.64
CA TRP A 485 -15.68 -1.32 0.68
C TRP A 485 -16.73 -1.82 1.66
N GLN A 486 -17.89 -1.14 1.77
CA GLN A 486 -18.98 -1.54 2.67
C GLN A 486 -19.56 -2.93 2.32
N LYS A 487 -19.40 -3.37 1.08
CA LYS A 487 -19.84 -4.71 0.63
C LYS A 487 -18.82 -5.80 0.93
N VAL A 488 -17.53 -5.45 0.92
CA VAL A 488 -16.42 -6.40 1.09
C VAL A 488 -15.95 -6.47 2.55
N ALA A 489 -16.10 -5.39 3.31
CA ALA A 489 -15.75 -5.38 4.73
C ALA A 489 -16.83 -6.15 5.52
N PRO A 490 -16.47 -7.22 6.25
CA PRO A 490 -17.39 -7.95 7.11
C PRO A 490 -17.85 -7.12 8.30
#